data_1956fe0e522c9649fcf689bef1abf482
#
_entry.id   1956fe0e522c9649fcf689bef1abf482
#
_cell.length_a   1.000
_cell.length_b   1.000
_cell.length_c   1.000
_cell.angle_alpha   90.00
_cell.angle_beta   90.00
_cell.angle_gamma   90.00
#
_symmetry.space_group_name_H-M   'P 1'
#
loop_
_entity.id
_entity.type
_entity.pdbx_description
1 polymer ?
#
loop_
_entity_poly.entity_id
_entity_poly.type
_entity_poly.pdbx_seq_one_letter_code
_entity_poly.pdbx_strand_id
1 'polypeptide(L)'
;MISMAGKAIRRWWALFALPTFAAFIIGFLVPFIMGVYLSFCEFTTVTDGEWMGLKNYTKALKDKEFLHALGFSTAFTIVTTIVINVIAFAIAYMLTKAIKGSTLFRSVFFMPNLIGGIILCYIWLLLLNGVLAHWGRALTYKASYGFWGLVILVCWQQIGYMMIIYIAGLQALPTDVLEAAAVDGANGRQTMFRIIIPLMMPSITVCSFLTVTNGFKLYDQNLALTNGAPSNMSEGLALNITRTFYGRMGWEGVGQAKAVLFFILVAVIALIQNKLTTSKEVAA
;
A
#
# COMPACT_ATOMS: atom_id res chain seq x y z
N MET A 1 8.80 -43.31 1.83
CA MET A 1 9.04 -43.24 3.29
C MET A 1 8.60 -41.89 3.80
N ILE A 2 7.45 -41.78 4.47
CA ILE A 2 7.07 -40.53 5.17
C ILE A 2 7.98 -40.46 6.38
N SER A 3 8.80 -39.41 6.47
CA SER A 3 9.73 -39.21 7.59
C SER A 3 8.99 -39.20 8.94
N MET A 4 9.66 -39.55 10.06
CA MET A 4 9.07 -39.48 11.40
C MET A 4 8.48 -38.08 11.70
N ALA A 5 9.10 -37.02 11.17
CA ALA A 5 8.60 -35.66 11.22
C ALA A 5 7.22 -35.49 10.53
N GLY A 6 6.99 -36.14 9.39
CA GLY A 6 5.70 -36.08 8.69
C GLY A 6 4.57 -36.76 9.45
N LYS A 7 4.85 -37.84 10.20
CA LYS A 7 3.85 -38.49 11.07
C LYS A 7 3.54 -37.65 12.31
N ALA A 8 4.53 -37.01 12.92
CA ALA A 8 4.35 -36.11 14.06
C ALA A 8 3.56 -34.86 13.65
N ILE A 9 3.88 -34.23 12.54
CA ILE A 9 3.14 -33.09 11.98
C ILE A 9 1.68 -33.47 11.75
N ARG A 10 1.41 -34.61 11.11
CA ARG A 10 0.05 -35.06 10.82
C ARG A 10 -0.74 -35.39 12.10
N ARG A 11 -0.08 -35.75 13.21
CA ARG A 11 -0.73 -36.05 14.49
C ARG A 11 -1.04 -34.77 15.29
N TRP A 12 -0.15 -33.77 15.22
CA TRP A 12 -0.21 -32.60 16.09
C TRP A 12 -0.58 -31.30 15.37
N TRP A 13 -0.81 -31.34 14.03
CA TRP A 13 -1.11 -30.13 13.24
C TRP A 13 -2.26 -29.32 13.81
N ALA A 14 -3.31 -30.00 14.29
CA ALA A 14 -4.49 -29.36 14.85
C ALA A 14 -4.15 -28.53 16.12
N LEU A 15 -3.28 -29.06 17.00
CA LEU A 15 -2.88 -28.35 18.21
C LEU A 15 -2.14 -27.04 17.91
N PHE A 16 -1.35 -27.01 16.84
CA PHE A 16 -0.59 -25.80 16.45
C PHE A 16 -1.37 -24.89 15.53
N ALA A 17 -2.19 -25.43 14.62
CA ALA A 17 -2.93 -24.64 13.65
C ALA A 17 -4.29 -24.13 14.18
N LEU A 18 -4.99 -24.90 14.99
CA LEU A 18 -6.33 -24.53 15.50
C LEU A 18 -6.37 -23.22 16.27
N PRO A 19 -5.46 -22.90 17.20
CA PRO A 19 -5.51 -21.62 17.93
C PRO A 19 -5.38 -20.42 16.97
N THR A 20 -4.45 -20.48 16.02
CA THR A 20 -4.25 -19.42 15.02
C THR A 20 -5.45 -19.31 14.09
N PHE A 21 -6.00 -20.46 13.64
CA PHE A 21 -7.18 -20.49 12.77
C PHE A 21 -8.44 -19.99 13.48
N ALA A 22 -8.63 -20.34 14.76
CA ALA A 22 -9.72 -19.84 15.57
C ALA A 22 -9.62 -18.31 15.78
N ALA A 23 -8.42 -17.81 16.09
CA ALA A 23 -8.17 -16.37 16.20
C ALA A 23 -8.46 -15.64 14.88
N PHE A 24 -8.08 -16.22 13.75
CA PHE A 24 -8.39 -15.67 12.42
C PHE A 24 -9.90 -15.64 12.14
N ILE A 25 -10.62 -16.72 12.46
CA ILE A 25 -12.08 -16.77 12.26
C ILE A 25 -12.76 -15.70 13.13
N ILE A 26 -12.47 -15.66 14.42
CA ILE A 26 -13.13 -14.76 15.37
C ILE A 26 -12.72 -13.30 15.15
N GLY A 27 -11.44 -13.03 14.93
CA GLY A 27 -10.91 -11.66 14.83
C GLY A 27 -11.02 -11.05 13.44
N PHE A 28 -11.15 -11.85 12.39
CA PHE A 28 -11.18 -11.36 11.02
C PHE A 28 -12.40 -11.84 10.23
N LEU A 29 -12.61 -13.15 10.10
CA LEU A 29 -13.60 -13.68 9.18
C LEU A 29 -15.04 -13.34 9.60
N VAL A 30 -15.37 -13.51 10.89
CA VAL A 30 -16.71 -13.21 11.41
C VAL A 30 -17.01 -11.70 11.29
N PRO A 31 -16.18 -10.76 11.75
CA PRO A 31 -16.42 -9.32 11.56
C PRO A 31 -16.49 -8.91 10.08
N PHE A 32 -15.69 -9.53 9.22
CA PHE A 32 -15.73 -9.26 7.77
C PHE A 32 -17.05 -9.66 7.14
N ILE A 33 -17.55 -10.89 7.42
CA ILE A 33 -18.85 -11.36 6.91
C ILE A 33 -19.99 -10.51 7.47
N MET A 34 -19.95 -10.16 8.76
CA MET A 34 -20.92 -9.26 9.38
C MET A 34 -20.89 -7.87 8.72
N GLY A 35 -19.71 -7.33 8.44
CA GLY A 35 -19.57 -6.06 7.73
C GLY A 35 -20.15 -6.11 6.32
N VAL A 36 -19.92 -7.19 5.57
CA VAL A 36 -20.56 -7.39 4.27
C VAL A 36 -22.08 -7.47 4.40
N TYR A 37 -22.62 -8.18 5.39
CA TYR A 37 -24.06 -8.23 5.64
C TYR A 37 -24.63 -6.84 5.96
N LEU A 38 -24.01 -6.11 6.90
CA LEU A 38 -24.42 -4.76 7.31
C LEU A 38 -24.36 -3.73 6.18
N SER A 39 -23.55 -3.94 5.16
CA SER A 39 -23.53 -3.07 3.98
C SER A 39 -24.86 -3.05 3.20
N PHE A 40 -25.68 -4.09 3.37
CA PHE A 40 -27.02 -4.16 2.80
C PHE A 40 -28.13 -3.70 3.76
N CYS A 41 -27.77 -3.32 4.99
CA CYS A 41 -28.70 -2.92 6.03
C CYS A 41 -28.63 -1.41 6.31
N GLU A 42 -29.74 -0.84 6.73
CA GLU A 42 -29.77 0.43 7.48
C GLU A 42 -29.64 0.07 8.97
N PHE A 43 -28.69 0.64 9.68
CA PHE A 43 -28.40 0.31 11.06
C PHE A 43 -27.74 1.49 11.78
N THR A 44 -27.89 1.54 13.10
CA THR A 44 -27.14 2.43 13.99
C THR A 44 -26.23 1.60 14.90
N THR A 45 -26.72 0.44 15.32
CA THR A 45 -25.96 -0.56 16.07
C THR A 45 -25.95 -1.88 15.32
N VAL A 46 -24.99 -2.75 15.62
CA VAL A 46 -24.81 -4.04 14.91
C VAL A 46 -26.04 -4.95 15.01
N THR A 47 -26.90 -4.71 16.03
CA THR A 47 -28.07 -5.55 16.36
C THR A 47 -29.39 -5.06 15.78
N ASP A 48 -29.46 -3.82 15.26
CA ASP A 48 -30.69 -3.19 14.76
C ASP A 48 -30.76 -3.07 13.22
N GLY A 49 -29.99 -3.90 12.52
CA GLY A 49 -29.88 -3.84 11.07
C GLY A 49 -31.15 -4.23 10.33
N GLU A 50 -31.79 -3.27 9.64
CA GLU A 50 -32.90 -3.50 8.73
C GLU A 50 -32.41 -3.69 7.29
N TRP A 51 -32.80 -4.77 6.65
CA TRP A 51 -32.37 -5.09 5.29
C TRP A 51 -32.93 -4.11 4.25
N MET A 52 -32.06 -3.40 3.56
CA MET A 52 -32.40 -2.38 2.55
C MET A 52 -31.96 -2.76 1.12
N GLY A 53 -31.39 -3.97 0.94
CA GLY A 53 -30.86 -4.41 -0.34
C GLY A 53 -29.71 -3.51 -0.84
N LEU A 54 -29.74 -3.13 -2.12
CA LEU A 54 -28.66 -2.36 -2.76
C LEU A 54 -28.77 -0.83 -2.58
N LYS A 55 -29.69 -0.33 -1.74
CA LYS A 55 -29.88 1.12 -1.57
C LYS A 55 -28.62 1.85 -1.08
N ASN A 56 -27.88 1.25 -0.16
CA ASN A 56 -26.62 1.82 0.35
C ASN A 56 -25.55 1.95 -0.74
N TYR A 57 -25.44 0.95 -1.60
CA TYR A 57 -24.51 0.97 -2.73
C TYR A 57 -24.89 2.05 -3.75
N THR A 58 -26.17 2.23 -4.04
CA THR A 58 -26.63 3.30 -4.95
C THR A 58 -26.40 4.68 -4.35
N LYS A 59 -26.60 4.86 -3.03
CA LYS A 59 -26.26 6.11 -2.33
C LYS A 59 -24.73 6.35 -2.36
N ALA A 60 -23.92 5.32 -2.10
CA ALA A 60 -22.46 5.43 -2.13
C ALA A 60 -21.93 5.85 -3.50
N LEU A 61 -22.41 5.22 -4.58
CA LEU A 61 -21.99 5.52 -5.96
C LEU A 61 -22.51 6.87 -6.49
N LYS A 62 -23.52 7.47 -5.87
CA LYS A 62 -24.02 8.81 -6.17
C LYS A 62 -23.36 9.90 -5.31
N ASP A 63 -22.64 9.53 -4.27
CA ASP A 63 -21.93 10.48 -3.40
C ASP A 63 -20.72 11.07 -4.11
N LYS A 64 -20.82 12.37 -4.44
CA LYS A 64 -19.76 13.11 -5.14
C LYS A 64 -18.45 13.15 -4.36
N GLU A 65 -18.51 13.20 -3.02
CA GLU A 65 -17.29 13.20 -2.19
C GLU A 65 -16.58 11.84 -2.25
N PHE A 66 -17.33 10.75 -2.27
CA PHE A 66 -16.77 9.41 -2.46
C PHE A 66 -16.10 9.23 -3.83
N LEU A 67 -16.75 9.69 -4.90
CA LEU A 67 -16.18 9.64 -6.25
C LEU A 67 -14.93 10.52 -6.38
N HIS A 68 -14.93 11.69 -5.74
CA HIS A 68 -13.75 12.56 -5.68
C HIS A 68 -12.60 11.87 -4.91
N ALA A 69 -12.88 11.31 -3.74
CA ALA A 69 -11.90 10.59 -2.94
C ALA A 69 -11.32 9.36 -3.67
N LEU A 70 -12.15 8.68 -4.47
CA LEU A 70 -11.71 7.59 -5.35
C LEU A 70 -10.71 8.09 -6.39
N GLY A 71 -11.03 9.19 -7.07
CA GLY A 71 -10.14 9.83 -8.04
C GLY A 71 -8.83 10.28 -7.42
N PHE A 72 -8.91 10.95 -6.24
CA PHE A 72 -7.74 11.39 -5.47
C PHE A 72 -6.83 10.21 -5.09
N SER A 73 -7.40 9.15 -4.49
CA SER A 73 -6.63 7.97 -4.08
C SER A 73 -6.02 7.24 -5.26
N THR A 74 -6.73 7.16 -6.38
CA THR A 74 -6.20 6.54 -7.60
C THR A 74 -5.01 7.31 -8.16
N ALA A 75 -5.14 8.63 -8.31
CA ALA A 75 -4.05 9.48 -8.78
C ALA A 75 -2.84 9.42 -7.83
N PHE A 76 -3.10 9.49 -6.52
CA PHE A 76 -2.07 9.38 -5.48
C PHE A 76 -1.32 8.04 -5.57
N THR A 77 -2.06 6.93 -5.66
CA THR A 77 -1.49 5.59 -5.75
C THR A 77 -0.63 5.41 -6.99
N ILE A 78 -1.09 5.89 -8.16
CA ILE A 78 -0.31 5.81 -9.40
C ILE A 78 1.01 6.57 -9.25
N VAL A 79 0.96 7.82 -8.79
CA VAL A 79 2.15 8.67 -8.65
C VAL A 79 3.12 8.06 -7.64
N THR A 80 2.65 7.69 -6.46
CA THR A 80 3.53 7.14 -5.41
C THR A 80 4.10 5.78 -5.79
N THR A 81 3.33 4.90 -6.43
CA THR A 81 3.83 3.61 -6.91
C THR A 81 4.97 3.79 -7.90
N ILE A 82 4.84 4.67 -8.87
CA ILE A 82 5.89 4.93 -9.85
C ILE A 82 7.13 5.53 -9.16
N VAL A 83 6.95 6.59 -8.39
CA VAL A 83 8.07 7.31 -7.75
C VAL A 83 8.83 6.41 -6.77
N ILE A 84 8.10 5.71 -5.90
CA ILE A 84 8.72 4.82 -4.89
C ILE A 84 9.52 3.70 -5.57
N ASN A 85 8.91 2.99 -6.52
CA ASN A 85 9.58 1.85 -7.15
C ASN A 85 10.79 2.26 -7.98
N VAL A 86 10.69 3.37 -8.74
CA VAL A 86 11.82 3.87 -9.54
C VAL A 86 12.98 4.31 -8.64
N ILE A 87 12.71 5.11 -7.61
CA ILE A 87 13.76 5.62 -6.72
C ILE A 87 14.33 4.49 -5.86
N ALA A 88 13.48 3.63 -5.29
CA ALA A 88 13.93 2.50 -4.47
C ALA A 88 14.80 1.52 -5.26
N PHE A 89 14.42 1.19 -6.49
CA PHE A 89 15.23 0.35 -7.37
C PHE A 89 16.56 1.01 -7.72
N ALA A 90 16.56 2.30 -8.07
CA ALA A 90 17.79 3.03 -8.40
C ALA A 90 18.77 3.05 -7.20
N ILE A 91 18.28 3.36 -6.00
CA ILE A 91 19.10 3.34 -4.77
C ILE A 91 19.60 1.92 -4.47
N ALA A 92 18.73 0.91 -4.58
CA ALA A 92 19.10 -0.48 -4.37
C ALA A 92 20.21 -0.92 -5.32
N TYR A 93 20.09 -0.60 -6.61
CA TYR A 93 21.10 -0.91 -7.61
C TYR A 93 22.43 -0.21 -7.34
N MET A 94 22.41 1.03 -6.85
CA MET A 94 23.62 1.72 -6.44
C MET A 94 24.26 1.06 -5.22
N LEU A 95 23.49 0.71 -4.19
CA LEU A 95 23.98 0.15 -2.93
C LEU A 95 24.37 -1.34 -3.02
N THR A 96 24.04 -2.03 -4.09
CA THR A 96 24.53 -3.40 -4.36
C THR A 96 25.92 -3.40 -5.02
N LYS A 97 26.37 -2.28 -5.59
CA LYS A 97 27.76 -2.09 -5.97
C LYS A 97 28.61 -1.92 -4.72
N ALA A 98 29.92 -2.25 -4.81
CA ALA A 98 30.86 -2.21 -3.69
C ALA A 98 31.10 -0.78 -3.17
N ILE A 99 30.08 -0.15 -2.57
CA ILE A 99 30.17 1.18 -1.97
C ILE A 99 30.52 1.04 -0.48
N LYS A 100 31.59 1.71 -0.06
CA LYS A 100 31.95 1.79 1.36
C LYS A 100 30.81 2.43 2.16
N GLY A 101 30.39 1.79 3.25
CA GLY A 101 29.29 2.30 4.11
C GLY A 101 27.87 1.94 3.62
N SER A 102 27.70 1.03 2.65
CA SER A 102 26.37 0.64 2.14
C SER A 102 25.40 0.22 3.26
N THR A 103 25.88 -0.43 4.31
CA THR A 103 25.07 -0.83 5.48
C THR A 103 24.50 0.38 6.22
N LEU A 104 25.30 1.44 6.41
CA LEU A 104 24.82 2.67 7.04
C LEU A 104 23.72 3.33 6.19
N PHE A 105 23.94 3.46 4.87
CA PHE A 105 22.94 4.01 3.97
C PHE A 105 21.63 3.20 3.99
N ARG A 106 21.69 1.86 3.97
CA ARG A 106 20.51 1.00 4.12
C ARG A 106 19.73 1.31 5.40
N SER A 107 20.43 1.44 6.53
CA SER A 107 19.80 1.76 7.83
C SER A 107 19.16 3.14 7.82
N VAL A 108 19.83 4.16 7.30
CA VAL A 108 19.34 5.55 7.24
C VAL A 108 18.09 5.65 6.35
N PHE A 109 18.10 5.03 5.17
CA PHE A 109 16.94 5.04 4.28
C PHE A 109 15.75 4.23 4.82
N PHE A 110 16.03 3.18 5.60
CA PHE A 110 14.95 2.35 6.20
C PHE A 110 14.32 2.99 7.44
N MET A 111 15.06 3.82 8.18
CA MET A 111 14.63 4.41 9.45
C MET A 111 13.26 5.12 9.38
N PRO A 112 12.91 5.91 8.33
CA PRO A 112 11.62 6.57 8.24
C PRO A 112 10.42 5.62 8.33
N ASN A 113 10.56 4.40 7.83
CA ASN A 113 9.49 3.40 7.85
C ASN A 113 9.18 2.86 9.26
N LEU A 114 10.11 3.02 10.20
CA LEU A 114 9.95 2.57 11.59
C LEU A 114 9.22 3.59 12.47
N ILE A 115 9.08 4.83 11.99
CA ILE A 115 8.42 5.90 12.75
C ILE A 115 6.91 5.76 12.57
N GLY A 116 6.17 5.81 13.67
CA GLY A 116 4.70 5.73 13.65
C GLY A 116 4.08 6.80 12.76
N GLY A 117 3.14 6.41 11.90
CA GLY A 117 2.57 7.24 10.84
C GLY A 117 2.06 8.60 11.31
N ILE A 118 1.28 8.64 12.39
CA ILE A 118 0.69 9.88 12.93
C ILE A 118 1.79 10.85 13.42
N ILE A 119 2.77 10.35 14.20
CA ILE A 119 3.86 11.19 14.73
C ILE A 119 4.68 11.78 13.57
N LEU A 120 5.00 10.94 12.60
CA LEU A 120 5.72 11.35 11.41
C LEU A 120 4.99 12.48 10.66
N CYS A 121 3.68 12.35 10.52
CA CYS A 121 2.86 13.34 9.82
C CYS A 121 2.84 14.69 10.51
N TYR A 122 2.79 14.74 11.84
CA TYR A 122 2.86 16.01 12.57
C TYR A 122 4.22 16.70 12.37
N ILE A 123 5.32 15.95 12.37
CA ILE A 123 6.65 16.50 12.06
C ILE A 123 6.66 17.08 10.63
N TRP A 124 6.19 16.33 9.66
CA TRP A 124 6.12 16.78 8.28
C TRP A 124 5.17 17.95 8.06
N LEU A 125 4.05 18.00 8.80
CA LEU A 125 3.12 19.13 8.76
C LEU A 125 3.82 20.43 9.19
N LEU A 126 4.59 20.37 10.28
CA LEU A 126 5.37 21.53 10.75
C LEU A 126 6.45 21.94 9.74
N LEU A 127 7.19 20.97 9.18
CA LEU A 127 8.22 21.22 8.20
C LEU A 127 7.65 21.84 6.91
N LEU A 128 6.60 21.25 6.35
CA LEU A 128 5.98 21.72 5.11
C LEU A 128 5.32 23.08 5.29
N ASN A 129 4.63 23.31 6.41
CA ASN A 129 4.06 24.61 6.72
C ASN A 129 5.16 25.66 6.96
N GLY A 130 6.25 25.31 7.63
CA GLY A 130 7.41 26.21 7.81
C GLY A 130 8.01 26.67 6.47
N VAL A 131 8.16 25.73 5.52
CA VAL A 131 8.61 26.07 4.17
C VAL A 131 7.59 26.95 3.43
N LEU A 132 6.32 26.59 3.47
CA LEU A 132 5.26 27.31 2.76
C LEU A 132 4.97 28.70 3.36
N ALA A 133 5.19 28.88 4.66
CA ALA A 133 5.03 30.16 5.37
C ALA A 133 5.93 31.26 4.81
N HIS A 134 7.09 30.89 4.23
CA HIS A 134 7.97 31.84 3.55
C HIS A 134 7.28 32.56 2.36
N TRP A 135 6.27 31.92 1.77
CA TRP A 135 5.41 32.51 0.72
C TRP A 135 4.02 32.91 1.24
N GLY A 136 3.83 33.02 2.55
CA GLY A 136 2.53 33.35 3.17
C GLY A 136 1.45 32.29 2.94
N ARG A 137 1.82 31.04 2.80
CA ARG A 137 0.91 29.92 2.48
C ARG A 137 1.03 28.81 3.51
N ALA A 138 -0.01 27.96 3.55
CA ALA A 138 -0.03 26.74 4.36
C ALA A 138 -0.34 25.54 3.44
N LEU A 139 -0.08 24.33 3.94
CA LEU A 139 -0.34 23.08 3.20
C LEU A 139 -1.83 22.95 2.79
N THR A 140 -2.72 23.47 3.65
CA THR A 140 -4.17 23.46 3.45
C THR A 140 -4.68 24.56 2.51
N TYR A 141 -3.81 25.44 1.99
CA TYR A 141 -4.20 26.54 1.11
C TYR A 141 -4.77 26.07 -0.22
N LYS A 142 -4.22 25.00 -0.80
CA LYS A 142 -4.71 24.38 -2.04
C LYS A 142 -4.64 22.85 -1.94
N ALA A 143 -5.59 22.17 -2.56
CA ALA A 143 -5.60 20.70 -2.63
C ALA A 143 -4.32 20.11 -3.25
N SER A 144 -3.72 20.79 -4.23
CA SER A 144 -2.46 20.37 -4.83
C SER A 144 -1.28 20.38 -3.83
N TYR A 145 -1.26 21.30 -2.87
CA TYR A 145 -0.23 21.31 -1.83
C TYR A 145 -0.38 20.10 -0.90
N GLY A 146 -1.62 19.80 -0.49
CA GLY A 146 -1.94 18.60 0.28
C GLY A 146 -1.55 17.32 -0.46
N PHE A 147 -1.89 17.23 -1.74
CA PHE A 147 -1.53 16.08 -2.59
C PHE A 147 -0.02 15.87 -2.65
N TRP A 148 0.75 16.88 -3.03
CA TRP A 148 2.20 16.77 -3.13
C TRP A 148 2.89 16.62 -1.77
N GLY A 149 2.36 17.23 -0.73
CA GLY A 149 2.82 17.01 0.65
C GLY A 149 2.69 15.55 1.07
N LEU A 150 1.55 14.92 0.79
CA LEU A 150 1.32 13.50 1.02
C LEU A 150 2.26 12.63 0.17
N VAL A 151 2.44 12.97 -1.12
CA VAL A 151 3.35 12.23 -2.02
C VAL A 151 4.79 12.26 -1.48
N ILE A 152 5.30 13.44 -1.11
CA ILE A 152 6.66 13.60 -0.58
C ILE A 152 6.83 12.79 0.70
N LEU A 153 5.90 12.92 1.65
CA LEU A 153 5.94 12.21 2.93
C LEU A 153 5.96 10.69 2.72
N VAL A 154 5.00 10.17 1.94
CA VAL A 154 4.83 8.73 1.75
C VAL A 154 5.98 8.14 0.94
N CYS A 155 6.48 8.85 -0.07
CA CYS A 155 7.67 8.43 -0.80
C CYS A 155 8.88 8.34 0.12
N TRP A 156 9.15 9.39 0.93
CA TRP A 156 10.26 9.39 1.88
C TRP A 156 10.13 8.25 2.91
N GLN A 157 8.92 7.96 3.38
CA GLN A 157 8.66 6.88 4.34
C GLN A 157 8.87 5.48 3.73
N GLN A 158 8.45 5.25 2.49
CA GLN A 158 8.36 3.90 1.92
C GLN A 158 9.53 3.51 1.01
N ILE A 159 10.27 4.47 0.45
CA ILE A 159 11.39 4.19 -0.47
C ILE A 159 12.40 3.24 0.17
N GLY A 160 12.76 3.46 1.44
CA GLY A 160 13.75 2.63 2.13
C GLY A 160 13.30 1.18 2.32
N TYR A 161 12.01 0.96 2.59
CA TYR A 161 11.47 -0.39 2.73
C TYR A 161 11.48 -1.15 1.40
N MET A 162 11.02 -0.51 0.32
CA MET A 162 11.06 -1.11 -1.02
C MET A 162 12.50 -1.32 -1.51
N MET A 163 13.41 -0.40 -1.19
CA MET A 163 14.83 -0.52 -1.49
C MET A 163 15.44 -1.81 -0.91
N ILE A 164 15.09 -2.19 0.34
CA ILE A 164 15.61 -3.43 0.94
C ILE A 164 15.13 -4.66 0.18
N ILE A 165 13.86 -4.69 -0.24
CA ILE A 165 13.31 -5.79 -1.03
C ILE A 165 14.04 -5.88 -2.38
N TYR A 166 14.29 -4.75 -3.04
CA TYR A 166 15.06 -4.73 -4.29
C TYR A 166 16.52 -5.14 -4.10
N ILE A 167 17.17 -4.76 -2.98
CA ILE A 167 18.53 -5.21 -2.66
C ILE A 167 18.56 -6.73 -2.54
N ALA A 168 17.61 -7.32 -1.82
CA ALA A 168 17.53 -8.77 -1.67
C ALA A 168 17.36 -9.47 -3.03
N GLY A 169 16.48 -8.94 -3.90
CA GLY A 169 16.31 -9.47 -5.25
C GLY A 169 17.58 -9.34 -6.10
N LEU A 170 18.25 -8.19 -6.08
CA LEU A 170 19.49 -7.96 -6.83
C LEU A 170 20.64 -8.90 -6.36
N GLN A 171 20.70 -9.18 -5.07
CA GLN A 171 21.69 -10.10 -4.50
C GLN A 171 21.40 -11.58 -4.79
N ALA A 172 20.16 -11.92 -5.15
CA ALA A 172 19.76 -13.28 -5.54
C ALA A 172 19.99 -13.57 -7.02
N LEU A 173 20.40 -12.57 -7.83
CA LEU A 173 20.65 -12.79 -9.26
C LEU A 173 21.84 -13.74 -9.48
N PRO A 174 21.75 -14.72 -10.40
CA PRO A 174 22.85 -15.60 -10.74
C PRO A 174 24.02 -14.81 -11.34
N THR A 175 25.20 -14.91 -10.73
CA THR A 175 26.43 -14.25 -11.21
C THR A 175 26.82 -14.71 -12.59
N ASP A 176 26.65 -16.00 -12.88
CA ASP A 176 26.98 -16.64 -14.16
C ASP A 176 26.28 -15.97 -15.36
N VAL A 177 25.03 -15.54 -15.17
CA VAL A 177 24.26 -14.85 -16.22
C VAL A 177 24.84 -13.45 -16.49
N LEU A 178 25.28 -12.76 -15.44
CA LEU A 178 25.89 -11.43 -15.57
C LEU A 178 27.29 -11.49 -16.18
N GLU A 179 28.07 -12.53 -15.85
CA GLU A 179 29.39 -12.79 -16.41
C GLU A 179 29.29 -13.19 -17.89
N ALA A 180 28.36 -14.08 -18.23
CA ALA A 180 28.08 -14.44 -19.63
C ALA A 180 27.72 -13.22 -20.47
N ALA A 181 26.86 -12.33 -19.97
CA ALA A 181 26.51 -11.10 -20.64
C ALA A 181 27.72 -10.17 -20.86
N ALA A 182 28.64 -10.12 -19.90
CA ALA A 182 29.85 -9.33 -20.04
C ALA A 182 30.80 -9.92 -21.11
N VAL A 183 30.91 -11.28 -21.20
CA VAL A 183 31.68 -11.98 -22.23
C VAL A 183 31.09 -11.76 -23.61
N ASP A 184 29.74 -11.74 -23.72
CA ASP A 184 29.01 -11.42 -24.97
C ASP A 184 29.07 -9.94 -25.37
N GLY A 185 29.76 -9.09 -24.59
CA GLY A 185 29.95 -7.68 -24.91
C GLY A 185 28.72 -6.78 -24.64
N ALA A 186 27.79 -7.23 -23.79
CA ALA A 186 26.63 -6.45 -23.43
C ALA A 186 27.06 -5.18 -22.66
N ASN A 187 26.60 -4.01 -23.12
CA ASN A 187 26.83 -2.78 -22.40
C ASN A 187 25.92 -2.67 -21.16
N GLY A 188 26.24 -1.78 -20.22
CA GLY A 188 25.52 -1.66 -18.95
C GLY A 188 24.01 -1.38 -19.11
N ARG A 189 23.59 -0.68 -20.18
CA ARG A 189 22.18 -0.44 -20.48
C ARG A 189 21.48 -1.73 -20.98
N GLN A 190 22.16 -2.51 -21.82
CA GLN A 190 21.64 -3.80 -22.28
C GLN A 190 21.52 -4.79 -21.11
N THR A 191 22.54 -4.87 -20.28
CA THR A 191 22.52 -5.70 -19.06
C THR A 191 21.36 -5.29 -18.14
N MET A 192 21.15 -4.00 -17.92
CA MET A 192 20.06 -3.50 -17.06
C MET A 192 18.68 -3.89 -17.61
N PHE A 193 18.36 -3.51 -18.84
CA PHE A 193 17.01 -3.64 -19.38
C PHE A 193 16.67 -5.01 -19.94
N ARG A 194 17.69 -5.80 -20.40
CA ARG A 194 17.47 -7.11 -21.02
C ARG A 194 17.72 -8.28 -20.08
N ILE A 195 18.44 -8.06 -18.98
CA ILE A 195 18.83 -9.14 -18.06
C ILE A 195 18.36 -8.82 -16.64
N ILE A 196 18.83 -7.74 -16.02
CA ILE A 196 18.54 -7.47 -14.61
C ILE A 196 17.04 -7.23 -14.39
N ILE A 197 16.42 -6.31 -15.12
CA ILE A 197 14.98 -5.99 -14.92
C ILE A 197 14.09 -7.22 -15.15
N PRO A 198 14.24 -8.02 -16.21
CA PRO A 198 13.47 -9.25 -16.37
C PRO A 198 13.66 -10.28 -15.25
N LEU A 199 14.89 -10.50 -14.78
CA LEU A 199 15.17 -11.40 -13.66
C LEU A 199 14.69 -10.83 -12.31
N MET A 200 14.54 -9.52 -12.21
CA MET A 200 14.01 -8.83 -11.02
C MET A 200 12.47 -8.76 -10.98
N MET A 201 11.77 -9.31 -11.98
CA MET A 201 10.30 -9.25 -12.03
C MET A 201 9.61 -9.75 -10.76
N PRO A 202 10.05 -10.83 -10.09
CA PRO A 202 9.45 -11.23 -8.82
C PRO A 202 9.51 -10.15 -7.74
N SER A 203 10.66 -9.50 -7.58
CA SER A 203 10.80 -8.39 -6.62
C SER A 203 9.99 -7.15 -7.03
N ILE A 204 9.93 -6.85 -8.34
CA ILE A 204 9.12 -5.76 -8.88
C ILE A 204 7.63 -6.03 -8.63
N THR A 205 7.18 -7.28 -8.81
CA THR A 205 5.80 -7.70 -8.51
C THR A 205 5.44 -7.43 -7.05
N VAL A 206 6.28 -7.89 -6.13
CA VAL A 206 6.07 -7.69 -4.68
C VAL A 206 6.07 -6.22 -4.31
N CYS A 207 7.07 -5.45 -4.73
CA CYS A 207 7.16 -4.02 -4.42
C CYS A 207 5.99 -3.23 -5.00
N SER A 208 5.60 -3.50 -6.25
CA SER A 208 4.45 -2.86 -6.89
C SER A 208 3.14 -3.20 -6.17
N PHE A 209 2.94 -4.46 -5.78
CA PHE A 209 1.78 -4.88 -5.01
C PHE A 209 1.68 -4.14 -3.67
N LEU A 210 2.79 -4.08 -2.92
CA LEU A 210 2.84 -3.40 -1.62
C LEU A 210 2.58 -1.90 -1.76
N THR A 211 3.19 -1.24 -2.75
CA THR A 211 3.01 0.20 -2.95
C THR A 211 1.60 0.57 -3.41
N VAL A 212 0.99 -0.22 -4.29
CA VAL A 212 -0.41 -0.03 -4.73
C VAL A 212 -1.37 -0.20 -3.56
N THR A 213 -1.23 -1.30 -2.80
CA THR A 213 -2.12 -1.55 -1.67
C THR A 213 -1.98 -0.51 -0.57
N ASN A 214 -0.75 -0.07 -0.26
CA ASN A 214 -0.50 0.99 0.72
C ASN A 214 -1.01 2.35 0.25
N GLY A 215 -0.93 2.66 -1.04
CA GLY A 215 -1.44 3.90 -1.62
C GLY A 215 -2.96 4.06 -1.44
N PHE A 216 -3.71 3.00 -1.70
CA PHE A 216 -5.16 3.03 -1.47
C PHE A 216 -5.54 3.05 0.02
N LYS A 217 -4.74 2.43 0.91
CA LYS A 217 -4.97 2.40 2.36
C LYS A 217 -4.52 3.67 3.09
N LEU A 218 -4.18 4.74 2.39
CA LEU A 218 -3.72 6.00 2.95
C LEU A 218 -4.76 6.62 3.89
N TYR A 219 -4.66 6.34 5.20
CA TYR A 219 -5.55 6.86 6.22
C TYR A 219 -4.82 7.77 7.21
N ASP A 220 -3.87 7.23 7.98
CA ASP A 220 -3.17 7.97 9.05
C ASP A 220 -2.46 9.22 8.52
N GLN A 221 -1.77 9.10 7.40
CA GLN A 221 -1.05 10.20 6.78
C GLN A 221 -2.01 11.26 6.26
N ASN A 222 -3.12 10.85 5.64
CA ASN A 222 -4.12 11.78 5.14
C ASN A 222 -4.86 12.50 6.29
N LEU A 223 -5.20 11.77 7.36
CA LEU A 223 -5.83 12.33 8.54
C LEU A 223 -4.92 13.36 9.23
N ALA A 224 -3.66 12.99 9.49
CA ALA A 224 -2.77 13.82 10.30
C ALA A 224 -2.10 14.97 9.52
N LEU A 225 -1.85 14.82 8.22
CA LEU A 225 -1.17 15.83 7.41
C LEU A 225 -2.13 16.88 6.85
N THR A 226 -3.24 16.46 6.25
CA THR A 226 -4.16 17.35 5.53
C THR A 226 -5.56 17.38 6.12
N ASN A 227 -5.95 16.30 6.77
CA ASN A 227 -7.33 16.09 7.23
C ASN A 227 -8.37 16.42 6.14
N GLY A 228 -8.06 16.07 4.87
CA GLY A 228 -8.92 16.38 3.72
C GLY A 228 -8.96 17.83 3.25
N ALA A 229 -8.28 18.75 3.94
CA ALA A 229 -8.34 20.19 3.62
C ALA A 229 -7.64 20.51 2.27
N PRO A 230 -8.09 21.58 1.57
CA PRO A 230 -9.30 22.38 1.81
C PRO A 230 -10.58 21.68 1.33
N SER A 231 -11.68 21.88 2.04
CA SER A 231 -13.04 21.46 1.62
C SER A 231 -13.14 20.00 1.14
N ASN A 232 -12.48 19.07 1.82
CA ASN A 232 -12.36 17.64 1.48
C ASN A 232 -11.69 17.32 0.13
N MET A 233 -11.07 18.32 -0.52
CA MET A 233 -10.43 18.13 -1.83
C MET A 233 -9.13 17.33 -1.78
N SER A 234 -8.48 17.18 -0.61
CA SER A 234 -7.34 16.28 -0.40
C SER A 234 -7.72 15.03 0.39
N GLU A 235 -9.00 14.69 0.41
CA GLU A 235 -9.51 13.52 1.12
C GLU A 235 -9.29 12.26 0.31
N GLY A 236 -8.59 11.28 0.90
CA GLY A 236 -8.43 9.95 0.34
C GLY A 236 -9.60 9.03 0.67
N LEU A 237 -9.67 7.92 -0.05
CA LEU A 237 -10.80 7.00 -0.01
C LEU A 237 -11.03 6.40 1.40
N ALA A 238 -9.96 5.98 2.09
CA ALA A 238 -10.06 5.42 3.43
C ALA A 238 -10.57 6.46 4.46
N LEU A 239 -10.15 7.72 4.35
CA LEU A 239 -10.62 8.82 5.20
C LEU A 239 -12.09 9.14 4.94
N ASN A 240 -12.53 9.18 3.68
CA ASN A 240 -13.93 9.40 3.30
C ASN A 240 -14.86 8.31 3.85
N ILE A 241 -14.45 7.04 3.75
CA ILE A 241 -15.21 5.90 4.29
C ILE A 241 -15.39 6.08 5.80
N THR A 242 -14.32 6.34 6.53
CA THR A 242 -14.35 6.52 7.99
C THR A 242 -15.22 7.69 8.40
N ARG A 243 -15.14 8.83 7.70
CA ARG A 243 -16.01 9.99 7.95
C ARG A 243 -17.47 9.75 7.62
N THR A 244 -17.74 8.97 6.57
CA THR A 244 -19.11 8.58 6.25
C THR A 244 -19.69 7.71 7.36
N PHE A 245 -18.93 6.74 7.85
CA PHE A 245 -19.38 5.78 8.83
C PHE A 245 -19.58 6.41 10.23
N TYR A 246 -18.60 7.19 10.71
CA TYR A 246 -18.63 7.75 12.06
C TYR A 246 -19.13 9.19 12.15
N GLY A 247 -19.12 9.93 11.06
CA GLY A 247 -19.41 11.36 11.05
C GLY A 247 -20.76 11.75 10.48
N ARG A 248 -21.51 10.81 9.87
CA ARG A 248 -22.83 11.06 9.26
C ARG A 248 -23.87 10.13 9.83
N MET A 249 -24.70 10.63 10.76
CA MET A 249 -25.83 9.89 11.33
C MET A 249 -26.75 9.34 10.23
N GLY A 250 -27.13 8.06 10.35
CA GLY A 250 -27.98 7.38 9.38
C GLY A 250 -27.27 7.01 8.06
N TRP A 251 -25.93 7.13 8.03
CA TRP A 251 -25.12 6.76 6.89
C TRP A 251 -24.16 5.60 7.20
N GLU A 252 -24.31 4.94 8.35
CA GLU A 252 -23.46 3.84 8.78
C GLU A 252 -23.47 2.70 7.76
N GLY A 253 -24.66 2.30 7.26
CA GLY A 253 -24.81 1.32 6.19
C GLY A 253 -24.19 1.76 4.86
N VAL A 254 -24.26 3.06 4.54
CA VAL A 254 -23.58 3.63 3.36
C VAL A 254 -22.06 3.62 3.53
N GLY A 255 -21.55 3.98 4.71
CA GLY A 255 -20.13 3.88 5.05
C GLY A 255 -19.62 2.44 4.90
N GLN A 256 -20.40 1.48 5.38
CA GLN A 256 -20.07 0.05 5.25
C GLN A 256 -20.10 -0.41 3.78
N ALA A 257 -21.08 0.04 2.98
CA ALA A 257 -21.14 -0.24 1.54
C ALA A 257 -19.94 0.34 0.79
N LYS A 258 -19.50 1.56 1.14
CA LYS A 258 -18.26 2.16 0.62
C LYS A 258 -17.02 1.32 0.97
N ALA A 259 -16.95 0.78 2.20
CA ALA A 259 -15.85 -0.08 2.62
C ALA A 259 -15.80 -1.39 1.82
N VAL A 260 -16.96 -2.00 1.53
CA VAL A 260 -17.04 -3.19 0.67
C VAL A 260 -16.65 -2.86 -0.77
N LEU A 261 -17.10 -1.75 -1.34
CA LEU A 261 -16.69 -1.30 -2.68
C LEU A 261 -15.18 -1.05 -2.75
N PHE A 262 -14.62 -0.44 -1.71
CA PHE A 262 -13.18 -0.24 -1.58
C PHE A 262 -12.42 -1.56 -1.54
N PHE A 263 -12.88 -2.52 -0.74
CA PHE A 263 -12.27 -3.86 -0.67
C PHE A 263 -12.27 -4.54 -2.04
N ILE A 264 -13.41 -4.54 -2.74
CA ILE A 264 -13.54 -5.13 -4.08
C ILE A 264 -12.58 -4.44 -5.06
N LEU A 265 -12.54 -3.11 -5.05
CA LEU A 265 -11.66 -2.33 -5.92
C LEU A 265 -10.18 -2.72 -5.71
N VAL A 266 -9.71 -2.70 -4.45
CA VAL A 266 -8.31 -3.01 -4.14
C VAL A 266 -7.99 -4.48 -4.46
N ALA A 267 -8.91 -5.41 -4.17
CA ALA A 267 -8.74 -6.82 -4.50
C ALA A 267 -8.64 -7.05 -6.02
N VAL A 268 -9.51 -6.42 -6.80
CA VAL A 268 -9.48 -6.52 -8.28
C VAL A 268 -8.18 -5.94 -8.84
N ILE A 269 -7.76 -4.75 -8.38
CA ILE A 269 -6.50 -4.13 -8.82
C ILE A 269 -5.32 -5.03 -8.46
N ALA A 270 -5.29 -5.56 -7.23
CA ALA A 270 -4.22 -6.44 -6.76
C ALA A 270 -4.14 -7.74 -7.57
N LEU A 271 -5.29 -8.36 -7.87
CA LEU A 271 -5.34 -9.58 -8.70
C LEU A 271 -4.90 -9.32 -10.13
N ILE A 272 -5.36 -8.22 -10.74
CA ILE A 272 -4.96 -7.84 -12.10
C ILE A 272 -3.45 -7.56 -12.14
N GLN A 273 -2.94 -6.76 -11.22
CA GLN A 273 -1.52 -6.41 -11.15
C GLN A 273 -0.67 -7.66 -10.96
N ASN A 274 -1.03 -8.54 -10.01
CA ASN A 274 -0.31 -9.79 -9.78
C ASN A 274 -0.28 -10.67 -11.04
N LYS A 275 -1.43 -10.86 -11.70
CA LYS A 275 -1.51 -11.64 -12.93
C LYS A 275 -0.64 -11.06 -14.06
N LEU A 276 -0.65 -9.73 -14.24
CA LEU A 276 0.12 -9.05 -15.29
C LEU A 276 1.64 -9.10 -15.04
N THR A 277 2.06 -9.04 -13.78
CA THR A 277 3.48 -9.05 -13.43
C THR A 277 4.04 -10.45 -13.36
N THR A 278 3.32 -11.41 -12.74
CA THR A 278 3.75 -12.82 -12.67
C THR A 278 3.85 -13.46 -14.06
N SER A 279 3.01 -13.07 -15.02
CA SER A 279 3.13 -13.56 -16.40
C SER A 279 4.42 -13.15 -17.11
N LYS A 280 5.17 -12.18 -16.56
CA LYS A 280 6.46 -11.69 -17.09
C LYS A 280 7.66 -12.19 -16.27
N GLU A 281 7.42 -12.97 -15.21
CA GLU A 281 8.48 -13.58 -14.43
C GLU A 281 9.15 -14.65 -15.25
N VAL A 282 10.47 -14.55 -15.39
CA VAL A 282 11.30 -15.58 -16.03
C VAL A 282 11.69 -16.56 -14.93
N ALA A 283 11.40 -17.85 -15.14
CA ALA A 283 11.89 -18.89 -14.25
C ALA A 283 13.43 -18.93 -14.39
N ALA A 284 14.13 -18.63 -13.31
CA ALA A 284 15.58 -18.69 -13.22
C ALA A 284 16.05 -20.12 -12.95
#